data_9493be4867a9c21b7efc2bf6d10f0e14
#
_entry.id   9493be4867a9c21b7efc2bf6d10f0e14
#
_cell.length_a   1.000
_cell.length_b   1.000
_cell.length_c   1.000
_cell.angle_alpha   90.00
_cell.angle_beta   90.00
_cell.angle_gamma   90.00
#
_symmetry.space_group_name_H-M   'P 1'
#
loop_
_entity.id
_entity.type
_entity.pdbx_description
1 polymer ?
#
loop_
_entity_poly.entity_id
_entity_poly.type
_entity_poly.pdbx_seq_one_letter_code
_entity_poly.pdbx_strand_id
1 'polypeptide(L)'
;MFQKILIANRGEIALRVLRACKELGIQTVVVHSTADSDAMHVRLADESVCIGPPPSRESYLNIHQIVAACEITGADAVHPGYGFLSENAKFADILAAHNITFIGPSGDHIRIMGDKIEAKRTAKRLGIPVVPGSDGAINDEKEAKRVAAEIGYPVIIKASAGGGGRGMKVAHTEADLEVALQTAKSEAGAAFGDDAVYIEKYLEKPRHIEVQVFGDGAGRGVHFGERDCSLQRRHQKVWEEANSPALNAEERSRIGGICAKAIADLGYSGAGTIEFLYENGEFYFIEMNTRLQVEHPVTEAITGIDLVHEQIRVASGGGLSVRQEDIKFNGHAIECRINAEDPRTFTPSPGTITHFHTPGGLGIRVDSGVYSGYKIPPYYDSLIGKLIVHGRNRVECMMRLRRALDEFVVDGIKTTLPLFRDLVGNPDIANGDYDIHWLEKYLAKDE
;
A
#
# COMPACT_ATOMS: atom_id res chain seq x y z
N MET A 1 -26.38 -7.43 5.39
CA MET A 1 -25.56 -7.49 4.14
C MET A 1 -26.15 -6.48 3.17
N PHE A 2 -25.33 -5.76 2.44
CA PHE A 2 -25.77 -4.76 1.45
C PHE A 2 -26.51 -5.44 0.28
N GLN A 3 -27.42 -4.71 -0.36
CA GLN A 3 -28.10 -5.16 -1.58
C GLN A 3 -27.34 -4.69 -2.82
N LYS A 4 -26.80 -3.47 -2.81
CA LYS A 4 -26.12 -2.88 -3.94
C LYS A 4 -24.91 -2.04 -3.50
N ILE A 5 -23.73 -2.32 -4.05
CA ILE A 5 -22.49 -1.60 -3.78
C ILE A 5 -22.05 -0.83 -5.03
N LEU A 6 -21.77 0.47 -4.85
CA LEU A 6 -21.08 1.26 -5.85
C LEU A 6 -19.57 1.14 -5.65
N ILE A 7 -18.84 0.84 -6.72
CA ILE A 7 -17.38 0.71 -6.74
C ILE A 7 -16.79 2.02 -7.25
N ALA A 8 -16.25 2.83 -6.33
CA ALA A 8 -15.71 4.15 -6.63
C ALA A 8 -14.21 4.06 -7.01
N ASN A 9 -13.91 3.23 -8.00
CA ASN A 9 -12.55 3.03 -8.48
C ASN A 9 -12.55 2.51 -9.94
N ARG A 10 -11.38 2.22 -10.49
CA ARG A 10 -11.15 1.73 -11.85
C ARG A 10 -10.10 0.61 -11.89
N GLY A 11 -9.87 0.07 -13.08
CA GLY A 11 -8.79 -0.87 -13.34
C GLY A 11 -8.98 -2.23 -12.64
N GLU A 12 -7.87 -2.84 -12.24
CA GLU A 12 -7.89 -4.19 -11.66
C GLU A 12 -8.62 -4.23 -10.32
N ILE A 13 -8.50 -3.16 -9.49
CA ILE A 13 -9.13 -3.13 -8.18
C ILE A 13 -10.65 -3.03 -8.27
N ALA A 14 -11.18 -2.27 -9.22
CA ALA A 14 -12.61 -2.23 -9.46
C ALA A 14 -13.14 -3.61 -9.85
N LEU A 15 -12.42 -4.33 -10.71
CA LEU A 15 -12.76 -5.70 -11.08
C LEU A 15 -12.62 -6.68 -9.90
N ARG A 16 -11.60 -6.50 -9.03
CA ARG A 16 -11.40 -7.29 -7.82
C ARG A 16 -12.59 -7.17 -6.86
N VAL A 17 -13.03 -5.93 -6.60
CA VAL A 17 -14.19 -5.66 -5.74
C VAL A 17 -15.48 -6.18 -6.37
N LEU A 18 -15.66 -6.01 -7.69
CA LEU A 18 -16.79 -6.51 -8.42
C LEU A 18 -16.94 -8.05 -8.27
N ARG A 19 -15.83 -8.78 -8.38
CA ARG A 19 -15.81 -10.25 -8.19
C ARG A 19 -16.30 -10.61 -6.79
N ALA A 20 -15.78 -9.94 -5.75
CA ALA A 20 -16.20 -10.18 -4.37
C ALA A 20 -17.71 -9.90 -4.16
N CYS A 21 -18.22 -8.80 -4.71
CA CYS A 21 -19.65 -8.49 -4.63
C CYS A 21 -20.50 -9.59 -5.29
N LYS A 22 -20.11 -10.05 -6.50
CA LYS A 22 -20.85 -11.11 -7.20
C LYS A 22 -20.82 -12.44 -6.44
N GLU A 23 -19.72 -12.81 -5.83
CA GLU A 23 -19.60 -14.01 -4.99
C GLU A 23 -20.48 -13.93 -3.74
N LEU A 24 -20.68 -12.73 -3.20
CA LEU A 24 -21.59 -12.46 -2.07
C LEU A 24 -23.07 -12.28 -2.51
N GLY A 25 -23.39 -12.33 -3.80
CA GLY A 25 -24.73 -12.10 -4.31
C GLY A 25 -25.19 -10.64 -4.23
N ILE A 26 -24.27 -9.69 -4.20
CA ILE A 26 -24.53 -8.26 -4.09
C ILE A 26 -24.50 -7.63 -5.49
N GLN A 27 -25.51 -6.82 -5.82
CA GLN A 27 -25.54 -6.06 -7.07
C GLN A 27 -24.41 -5.00 -7.11
N THR A 28 -23.87 -4.80 -8.30
CA THR A 28 -22.73 -3.91 -8.51
C THR A 28 -23.07 -2.71 -9.39
N VAL A 29 -22.71 -1.52 -8.93
CA VAL A 29 -22.64 -0.31 -9.75
C VAL A 29 -21.17 0.06 -9.88
N VAL A 30 -20.67 0.26 -11.09
CA VAL A 30 -19.34 0.80 -11.31
C VAL A 30 -19.42 2.21 -11.86
N VAL A 31 -18.50 3.07 -11.44
CA VAL A 31 -18.33 4.38 -12.06
C VAL A 31 -17.18 4.34 -13.06
N HIS A 32 -17.27 5.16 -14.10
CA HIS A 32 -16.19 5.28 -15.07
C HIS A 32 -16.11 6.69 -15.67
N SER A 33 -14.91 7.10 -16.06
CA SER A 33 -14.75 8.25 -16.96
C SER A 33 -15.03 7.83 -18.40
N THR A 34 -15.15 8.82 -19.30
CA THR A 34 -15.32 8.51 -20.72
C THR A 34 -14.16 7.72 -21.33
N ALA A 35 -12.95 7.78 -20.73
CA ALA A 35 -11.79 7.01 -21.20
C ALA A 35 -11.85 5.53 -20.80
N ASP A 36 -12.63 5.17 -19.80
CA ASP A 36 -12.75 3.80 -19.28
C ASP A 36 -14.05 3.10 -19.71
N SER A 37 -14.83 3.65 -20.64
CA SER A 37 -16.11 3.09 -21.09
C SER A 37 -16.03 1.63 -21.55
N ASP A 38 -14.89 1.22 -22.09
CA ASP A 38 -14.63 -0.15 -22.57
C ASP A 38 -13.90 -1.04 -21.56
N ALA A 39 -13.66 -0.53 -20.34
CA ALA A 39 -12.94 -1.29 -19.32
C ALA A 39 -13.71 -2.54 -18.85
N MET A 40 -12.98 -3.58 -18.44
CA MET A 40 -13.59 -4.88 -18.11
C MET A 40 -14.58 -4.79 -16.95
N HIS A 41 -14.31 -3.97 -15.93
CA HIS A 41 -15.23 -3.77 -14.81
C HIS A 41 -16.55 -3.13 -15.24
N VAL A 42 -16.54 -2.25 -16.27
CA VAL A 42 -17.76 -1.65 -16.84
C VAL A 42 -18.59 -2.70 -17.59
N ARG A 43 -17.93 -3.58 -18.34
CA ARG A 43 -18.60 -4.65 -19.09
C ARG A 43 -19.26 -5.72 -18.22
N LEU A 44 -18.72 -5.95 -17.01
CA LEU A 44 -19.12 -7.05 -16.12
C LEU A 44 -20.02 -6.61 -14.97
N ALA A 45 -20.17 -5.31 -14.72
CA ALA A 45 -21.04 -4.79 -13.68
C ALA A 45 -22.53 -4.93 -14.05
N ASP A 46 -23.39 -4.95 -13.04
CA ASP A 46 -24.85 -4.97 -13.26
C ASP A 46 -25.33 -3.60 -13.76
N GLU A 47 -24.74 -2.52 -13.25
CA GLU A 47 -24.98 -1.14 -13.68
C GLU A 47 -23.67 -0.36 -13.81
N SER A 48 -23.63 0.64 -14.68
CA SER A 48 -22.48 1.55 -14.81
C SER A 48 -22.93 3.00 -15.00
N VAL A 49 -22.16 3.93 -14.42
CA VAL A 49 -22.43 5.38 -14.50
C VAL A 49 -21.18 6.10 -14.98
N CYS A 50 -21.31 6.85 -16.07
CA CYS A 50 -20.25 7.76 -16.51
C CYS A 50 -20.24 9.01 -15.61
N ILE A 51 -19.12 9.24 -14.91
CA ILE A 51 -18.98 10.32 -13.93
C ILE A 51 -18.15 11.51 -14.44
N GLY A 52 -17.81 11.54 -15.72
CA GLY A 52 -17.14 12.69 -16.31
C GLY A 52 -16.04 12.35 -17.32
N PRO A 53 -15.27 13.37 -17.75
CA PRO A 53 -14.18 13.24 -18.71
C PRO A 53 -12.95 12.53 -18.09
N PRO A 54 -11.89 12.22 -18.90
CA PRO A 54 -10.74 11.45 -18.46
C PRO A 54 -9.97 12.01 -17.24
N PRO A 55 -9.77 13.34 -17.06
CA PRO A 55 -9.01 13.83 -15.91
C PRO A 55 -9.63 13.39 -14.57
N SER A 56 -8.82 12.81 -13.69
CA SER A 56 -9.31 12.26 -12.40
C SER A 56 -10.03 13.30 -11.53
N ARG A 57 -9.61 14.57 -11.58
CA ARG A 57 -10.26 15.65 -10.82
C ARG A 57 -11.70 15.91 -11.25
N GLU A 58 -12.03 15.62 -12.49
CA GLU A 58 -13.34 15.82 -13.08
C GLU A 58 -14.20 14.55 -13.08
N SER A 59 -13.62 13.41 -12.63
CA SER A 59 -14.27 12.10 -12.60
C SER A 59 -14.05 11.39 -11.25
N TYR A 60 -13.05 10.54 -11.12
CA TYR A 60 -12.82 9.67 -9.95
C TYR A 60 -12.52 10.40 -8.64
N LEU A 61 -12.07 11.67 -8.67
CA LEU A 61 -11.88 12.54 -7.52
C LEU A 61 -13.04 13.52 -7.30
N ASN A 62 -14.09 13.47 -8.13
CA ASN A 62 -15.25 14.33 -8.02
C ASN A 62 -16.29 13.68 -7.10
N ILE A 63 -16.26 14.06 -5.81
CA ILE A 63 -17.16 13.53 -4.78
C ILE A 63 -18.62 13.69 -5.18
N HIS A 64 -19.02 14.84 -5.73
CA HIS A 64 -20.41 15.12 -6.08
C HIS A 64 -20.94 14.18 -7.16
N GLN A 65 -20.13 13.87 -8.17
CA GLN A 65 -20.52 12.92 -9.23
C GLN A 65 -20.68 11.51 -8.69
N ILE A 66 -19.81 11.08 -7.74
CA ILE A 66 -19.90 9.74 -7.14
C ILE A 66 -21.13 9.64 -6.23
N VAL A 67 -21.41 10.66 -5.41
CA VAL A 67 -22.62 10.70 -4.55
C VAL A 67 -23.88 10.70 -5.41
N ALA A 68 -23.93 11.51 -6.46
CA ALA A 68 -25.06 11.49 -7.42
C ALA A 68 -25.24 10.11 -8.06
N ALA A 69 -24.16 9.42 -8.43
CA ALA A 69 -24.23 8.07 -8.95
C ALA A 69 -24.82 7.08 -7.92
N CYS A 70 -24.48 7.22 -6.64
CA CYS A 70 -25.10 6.41 -5.57
C CYS A 70 -26.61 6.67 -5.47
N GLU A 71 -27.01 7.92 -5.48
CA GLU A 71 -28.43 8.30 -5.32
C GLU A 71 -29.29 7.81 -6.49
N ILE A 72 -28.85 8.02 -7.73
CA ILE A 72 -29.63 7.60 -8.91
C ILE A 72 -29.71 6.09 -9.09
N THR A 73 -28.73 5.33 -8.58
CA THR A 73 -28.70 3.86 -8.67
C THR A 73 -29.25 3.19 -7.41
N GLY A 74 -29.45 3.94 -6.32
CA GLY A 74 -29.89 3.41 -5.03
C GLY A 74 -28.85 2.49 -4.39
N ALA A 75 -27.56 2.81 -4.49
CA ALA A 75 -26.50 2.05 -3.84
C ALA A 75 -26.50 2.25 -2.33
N ASP A 76 -26.45 1.15 -1.55
CA ASP A 76 -26.44 1.15 -0.08
C ASP A 76 -25.07 1.52 0.49
N ALA A 77 -24.03 1.20 -0.25
CA ALA A 77 -22.64 1.36 0.19
C ALA A 77 -21.71 1.67 -0.97
N VAL A 78 -20.56 2.24 -0.63
CA VAL A 78 -19.46 2.54 -1.57
C VAL A 78 -18.20 1.81 -1.15
N HIS A 79 -17.61 1.05 -2.08
CA HIS A 79 -16.28 0.50 -1.92
C HIS A 79 -15.27 1.38 -2.66
N PRO A 80 -14.34 2.05 -1.97
CA PRO A 80 -13.41 2.99 -2.58
C PRO A 80 -12.20 2.32 -3.24
N GLY A 81 -11.96 1.03 -3.00
CA GLY A 81 -10.72 0.34 -3.39
C GLY A 81 -9.50 0.94 -2.69
N TYR A 82 -8.47 1.29 -3.47
CA TYR A 82 -7.28 2.02 -3.03
C TYR A 82 -6.99 3.19 -3.98
N GLY A 83 -6.20 4.19 -3.51
CA GLY A 83 -6.00 5.43 -4.25
C GLY A 83 -7.27 6.29 -4.33
N PHE A 84 -7.29 7.29 -5.20
CA PHE A 84 -8.40 8.22 -5.38
C PHE A 84 -8.99 8.75 -4.05
N LEU A 85 -10.23 8.37 -3.73
CA LEU A 85 -10.94 8.84 -2.54
C LEU A 85 -10.90 7.85 -1.35
N SER A 86 -10.13 6.77 -1.44
CA SER A 86 -10.11 5.73 -0.40
C SER A 86 -9.62 6.20 0.97
N GLU A 87 -8.82 7.26 1.03
CA GLU A 87 -8.33 7.88 2.27
C GLU A 87 -8.81 9.33 2.41
N ASN A 88 -9.97 9.64 1.85
CA ASN A 88 -10.56 10.97 1.92
C ASN A 88 -11.64 11.03 3.01
N ALA A 89 -11.30 11.62 4.16
CA ALA A 89 -12.22 11.73 5.30
C ALA A 89 -13.49 12.50 4.96
N LYS A 90 -13.38 13.59 4.15
CA LYS A 90 -14.56 14.36 3.72
C LYS A 90 -15.51 13.52 2.88
N PHE A 91 -15.00 12.63 2.04
CA PHE A 91 -15.83 11.71 1.26
C PHE A 91 -16.59 10.73 2.17
N ALA A 92 -15.91 10.13 3.15
CA ALA A 92 -16.55 9.25 4.12
C ALA A 92 -17.67 9.98 4.90
N ASP A 93 -17.42 11.21 5.37
CA ASP A 93 -18.41 12.03 6.09
C ASP A 93 -19.62 12.39 5.22
N ILE A 94 -19.40 12.76 3.94
CA ILE A 94 -20.48 13.08 3.01
C ILE A 94 -21.35 11.85 2.74
N LEU A 95 -20.76 10.68 2.50
CA LEU A 95 -21.52 9.44 2.31
C LEU A 95 -22.38 9.12 3.54
N ALA A 96 -21.81 9.24 4.75
CA ALA A 96 -22.54 9.03 6.01
C ALA A 96 -23.73 10.00 6.13
N ALA A 97 -23.56 11.27 5.75
CA ALA A 97 -24.64 12.27 5.76
C ALA A 97 -25.77 11.94 4.76
N HIS A 98 -25.48 11.18 3.71
CA HIS A 98 -26.47 10.68 2.74
C HIS A 98 -27.01 9.27 3.08
N ASN A 99 -26.70 8.73 4.27
CA ASN A 99 -27.05 7.36 4.69
C ASN A 99 -26.48 6.27 3.77
N ILE A 100 -25.33 6.54 3.15
CA ILE A 100 -24.58 5.59 2.32
C ILE A 100 -23.37 5.12 3.11
N THR A 101 -23.19 3.80 3.24
CA THR A 101 -22.06 3.26 4.01
C THR A 101 -20.76 3.36 3.22
N PHE A 102 -19.74 4.00 3.78
CA PHE A 102 -18.37 3.92 3.30
C PHE A 102 -17.75 2.59 3.75
N ILE A 103 -17.34 1.72 2.82
CA ILE A 103 -16.67 0.44 3.15
C ILE A 103 -15.21 0.73 3.47
N GLY A 104 -14.94 1.00 4.73
CA GLY A 104 -13.67 1.44 5.27
C GLY A 104 -13.82 1.97 6.68
N PRO A 105 -12.77 2.62 7.23
CA PRO A 105 -12.81 3.24 8.55
C PRO A 105 -13.63 4.54 8.55
N SER A 106 -13.88 5.06 9.76
CA SER A 106 -14.54 6.36 9.92
C SER A 106 -13.68 7.51 9.39
N GLY A 107 -14.33 8.63 9.04
CA GLY A 107 -13.63 9.86 8.66
C GLY A 107 -12.64 10.34 9.73
N ASP A 108 -12.93 10.11 11.03
CA ASP A 108 -12.02 10.46 12.12
C ASP A 108 -10.75 9.62 12.12
N HIS A 109 -10.86 8.31 11.90
CA HIS A 109 -9.69 7.43 11.78
C HIS A 109 -8.82 7.79 10.57
N ILE A 110 -9.46 8.14 9.43
CA ILE A 110 -8.74 8.60 8.25
C ILE A 110 -7.98 9.90 8.55
N ARG A 111 -8.59 10.86 9.26
CA ARG A 111 -7.94 12.12 9.64
C ARG A 111 -6.76 11.91 10.58
N ILE A 112 -6.96 11.12 11.65
CA ILE A 112 -5.90 10.85 12.65
C ILE A 112 -4.70 10.17 12.01
N MET A 113 -4.92 9.17 11.17
CA MET A 113 -3.84 8.42 10.54
C MET A 113 -3.24 9.10 9.31
N GLY A 114 -3.99 10.01 8.68
CA GLY A 114 -3.51 10.81 7.54
C GLY A 114 -2.60 11.98 7.95
N ASP A 115 -2.65 12.44 9.20
CA ASP A 115 -1.72 13.43 9.74
C ASP A 115 -0.50 12.73 10.33
N LYS A 116 0.69 12.98 9.78
CA LYS A 116 1.93 12.28 10.17
C LYS A 116 2.29 12.46 11.65
N ILE A 117 2.02 13.62 12.22
CA ILE A 117 2.34 13.93 13.63
C ILE A 117 1.35 13.20 14.54
N GLU A 118 0.05 13.31 14.25
CA GLU A 118 -1.01 12.64 15.02
C GLU A 118 -0.93 11.13 14.88
N ALA A 119 -0.62 10.60 13.70
CA ALA A 119 -0.40 9.17 13.46
C ALA A 119 0.76 8.65 14.33
N LYS A 120 1.92 9.34 14.36
CA LYS A 120 3.08 8.96 15.19
C LYS A 120 2.76 9.03 16.69
N ARG A 121 2.06 10.08 17.13
CA ARG A 121 1.60 10.20 18.53
C ARG A 121 0.64 9.10 18.93
N THR A 122 -0.32 8.81 18.05
CA THR A 122 -1.29 7.73 18.25
C THR A 122 -0.62 6.37 18.28
N ALA A 123 0.31 6.09 17.35
CA ALA A 123 1.11 4.87 17.34
C ALA A 123 1.87 4.68 18.66
N LYS A 124 2.60 5.72 19.12
CA LYS A 124 3.33 5.68 20.40
C LYS A 124 2.39 5.40 21.58
N ARG A 125 1.23 6.07 21.65
CA ARG A 125 0.21 5.84 22.69
C ARG A 125 -0.35 4.43 22.71
N LEU A 126 -0.50 3.82 21.54
CA LEU A 126 -1.00 2.45 21.36
C LEU A 126 0.08 1.37 21.52
N GLY A 127 1.32 1.75 21.85
CA GLY A 127 2.44 0.83 22.04
C GLY A 127 3.07 0.32 20.74
N ILE A 128 2.76 0.92 19.59
CA ILE A 128 3.44 0.64 18.33
C ILE A 128 4.83 1.30 18.39
N PRO A 129 5.92 0.55 18.09
CA PRO A 129 7.26 1.10 18.14
C PRO A 129 7.47 2.18 17.08
N VAL A 130 8.01 3.33 17.48
CA VAL A 130 8.28 4.47 16.60
C VAL A 130 9.78 4.72 16.51
N VAL A 131 10.23 5.39 15.44
CA VAL A 131 11.64 5.79 15.32
C VAL A 131 12.03 6.64 16.53
N PRO A 132 13.08 6.26 17.28
CA PRO A 132 13.63 7.10 18.35
C PRO A 132 14.05 8.45 17.80
N GLY A 133 13.69 9.53 18.50
CA GLY A 133 13.96 10.88 18.04
C GLY A 133 13.61 11.94 19.06
N SER A 134 13.75 13.19 18.66
CA SER A 134 13.31 14.34 19.45
C SER A 134 11.78 14.39 19.59
N ASP A 135 11.31 14.91 20.73
CA ASP A 135 9.87 15.14 20.97
C ASP A 135 9.37 16.44 20.33
N GLY A 136 9.85 16.76 19.13
CA GLY A 136 9.51 17.98 18.38
C GLY A 136 10.73 18.63 17.76
N ALA A 137 10.58 19.91 17.43
CA ALA A 137 11.66 20.69 16.84
C ALA A 137 12.83 20.89 17.84
N ILE A 138 14.05 20.79 17.33
CA ILE A 138 15.29 21.04 18.08
C ILE A 138 15.53 22.56 18.18
N ASN A 139 15.61 23.05 19.39
CA ASN A 139 15.79 24.49 19.67
C ASN A 139 17.24 24.95 19.43
N ASP A 140 18.22 24.19 19.93
CA ASP A 140 19.62 24.53 19.86
C ASP A 140 20.54 23.30 19.66
N GLU A 141 21.83 23.58 19.46
CA GLU A 141 22.87 22.56 19.25
C GLU A 141 23.06 21.65 20.47
N LYS A 142 22.93 22.21 21.70
CA LYS A 142 23.10 21.46 22.95
C LYS A 142 22.01 20.39 23.10
N GLU A 143 20.78 20.75 22.77
CA GLU A 143 19.66 19.81 22.73
C GLU A 143 19.88 18.74 21.63
N ALA A 144 20.37 19.16 20.45
CA ALA A 144 20.70 18.25 19.36
C ALA A 144 21.74 17.20 19.78
N LYS A 145 22.84 17.62 20.43
CA LYS A 145 23.86 16.69 20.93
C LYS A 145 23.34 15.74 21.99
N ARG A 146 22.52 16.24 22.94
CA ARG A 146 21.89 15.39 23.95
C ARG A 146 20.98 14.32 23.32
N VAL A 147 20.09 14.72 22.43
CA VAL A 147 19.15 13.81 21.75
C VAL A 147 19.90 12.79 20.90
N ALA A 148 20.89 13.23 20.10
CA ALA A 148 21.70 12.33 19.27
C ALA A 148 22.50 11.32 20.12
N ALA A 149 23.03 11.72 21.27
CA ALA A 149 23.73 10.82 22.18
C ALA A 149 22.79 9.78 22.84
N GLU A 150 21.56 10.18 23.19
CA GLU A 150 20.54 9.27 23.73
C GLU A 150 20.06 8.21 22.72
N ILE A 151 19.88 8.63 21.45
CA ILE A 151 19.43 7.75 20.35
C ILE A 151 20.56 6.84 19.84
N GLY A 152 21.80 7.36 19.89
CA GLY A 152 22.99 6.75 19.29
C GLY A 152 23.11 7.03 17.79
N TYR A 153 24.33 7.33 17.34
CA TYR A 153 24.67 7.58 15.94
C TYR A 153 24.57 6.29 15.09
N PRO A 154 24.31 6.40 13.76
CA PRO A 154 24.02 7.62 13.02
C PRO A 154 22.63 8.18 13.30
N VAL A 155 22.47 9.50 13.14
CA VAL A 155 21.18 10.18 13.24
C VAL A 155 20.89 10.99 11.98
N ILE A 156 19.60 11.23 11.71
CA ILE A 156 19.14 12.07 10.61
C ILE A 156 18.43 13.30 11.15
N ILE A 157 18.80 14.47 10.66
CA ILE A 157 18.11 15.73 10.90
C ILE A 157 17.12 15.95 9.77
N LYS A 158 15.88 16.30 10.09
CA LYS A 158 14.78 16.48 9.11
C LYS A 158 14.08 17.80 9.35
N ALA A 159 13.73 18.53 8.27
CA ALA A 159 12.85 19.69 8.34
C ALA A 159 11.45 19.32 8.83
N SER A 160 10.91 20.09 9.78
CA SER A 160 9.55 19.86 10.33
C SER A 160 8.46 20.11 9.28
N ALA A 161 8.64 21.13 8.44
CA ALA A 161 7.70 21.48 7.35
C ALA A 161 8.00 20.76 6.04
N GLY A 162 8.97 19.83 6.00
CA GLY A 162 9.52 19.25 4.78
C GLY A 162 8.90 17.91 4.35
N GLY A 163 9.06 17.63 3.06
CA GLY A 163 8.76 16.34 2.43
C GLY A 163 9.63 16.12 1.20
N GLY A 164 9.69 14.87 0.68
CA GLY A 164 10.40 14.55 -0.57
C GLY A 164 11.94 14.62 -0.48
N GLY A 165 12.54 14.43 0.68
CA GLY A 165 13.99 14.31 0.83
C GLY A 165 14.76 15.64 0.94
N ARG A 166 14.10 16.79 0.87
CA ARG A 166 14.72 18.11 1.07
C ARG A 166 14.80 18.47 2.55
N GLY A 167 15.91 19.12 2.96
CA GLY A 167 16.14 19.50 4.36
C GLY A 167 16.43 18.29 5.25
N MET A 168 17.03 17.22 4.70
CA MET A 168 17.47 16.06 5.44
C MET A 168 18.99 15.93 5.38
N LYS A 169 19.64 15.78 6.55
CA LYS A 169 21.09 15.55 6.67
C LYS A 169 21.37 14.43 7.65
N VAL A 170 22.29 13.55 7.28
CA VAL A 170 22.75 12.47 8.15
C VAL A 170 24.02 12.91 8.85
N ALA A 171 24.08 12.66 10.16
CA ALA A 171 25.30 12.79 10.97
C ALA A 171 25.70 11.38 11.45
N HIS A 172 26.87 10.91 11.02
CA HIS A 172 27.40 9.61 11.41
C HIS A 172 28.10 9.64 12.77
N THR A 173 28.61 10.81 13.15
CA THR A 173 29.32 11.04 14.41
C THR A 173 28.89 12.37 15.04
N GLU A 174 29.27 12.58 16.29
CA GLU A 174 29.05 13.86 16.97
C GLU A 174 29.76 15.04 16.25
N ALA A 175 30.89 14.77 15.62
CA ALA A 175 31.62 15.80 14.88
C ALA A 175 30.87 16.30 13.62
N ASP A 176 30.05 15.43 13.03
CA ASP A 176 29.24 15.77 11.83
C ASP A 176 27.98 16.55 12.19
N LEU A 177 27.50 16.42 13.44
CA LEU A 177 26.17 16.86 13.85
C LEU A 177 25.94 18.36 13.69
N GLU A 178 26.93 19.18 14.07
CA GLU A 178 26.81 20.64 14.00
C GLU A 178 26.64 21.13 12.55
N VAL A 179 27.48 20.64 11.64
CA VAL A 179 27.43 21.00 10.21
C VAL A 179 26.12 20.50 9.59
N ALA A 180 25.72 19.27 9.92
CA ALA A 180 24.48 18.68 9.44
C ALA A 180 23.24 19.45 9.93
N LEU A 181 23.23 19.88 11.20
CA LEU A 181 22.15 20.67 11.79
C LEU A 181 22.02 22.05 11.12
N GLN A 182 23.10 22.77 10.97
CA GLN A 182 23.11 24.11 10.34
C GLN A 182 22.68 24.01 8.88
N THR A 183 23.19 23.01 8.17
CA THR A 183 22.84 22.79 6.76
C THR A 183 21.34 22.45 6.61
N ALA A 184 20.81 21.55 7.45
CA ALA A 184 19.40 21.19 7.41
C ALA A 184 18.49 22.38 7.72
N LYS A 185 18.81 23.20 8.73
CA LYS A 185 18.07 24.44 9.06
C LYS A 185 18.09 25.43 7.90
N SER A 186 19.26 25.67 7.31
CA SER A 186 19.39 26.59 6.18
C SER A 186 18.57 26.15 4.96
N GLU A 187 18.63 24.87 4.62
CA GLU A 187 17.85 24.29 3.50
C GLU A 187 16.36 24.32 3.80
N ALA A 188 15.93 24.05 5.05
CA ALA A 188 14.54 24.11 5.47
C ALA A 188 13.98 25.53 5.38
N GLY A 189 14.69 26.51 5.89
CA GLY A 189 14.33 27.92 5.81
C GLY A 189 14.20 28.40 4.36
N ALA A 190 15.15 28.03 3.51
CA ALA A 190 15.14 28.41 2.08
C ALA A 190 14.03 27.73 1.28
N ALA A 191 13.72 26.46 1.58
CA ALA A 191 12.76 25.68 0.80
C ALA A 191 11.31 25.83 1.28
N PHE A 192 11.08 26.03 2.58
CA PHE A 192 9.78 25.97 3.22
C PHE A 192 9.40 27.24 3.99
N GLY A 193 10.33 28.18 4.17
CA GLY A 193 10.12 29.38 4.97
C GLY A 193 10.10 29.14 6.51
N ASP A 194 10.41 27.92 6.94
CA ASP A 194 10.47 27.48 8.33
C ASP A 194 11.75 26.65 8.52
N ASP A 195 12.62 27.06 9.43
CA ASP A 195 13.89 26.42 9.71
C ASP A 195 13.81 25.36 10.83
N ALA A 196 12.62 25.09 11.35
CA ALA A 196 12.41 24.08 12.37
C ALA A 196 12.82 22.68 11.86
N VAL A 197 13.68 22.02 12.63
CA VAL A 197 14.17 20.67 12.35
C VAL A 197 14.02 19.77 13.57
N TYR A 198 13.92 18.48 13.36
CA TYR A 198 13.91 17.45 14.38
C TYR A 198 14.96 16.36 14.05
N ILE A 199 15.33 15.56 15.04
CA ILE A 199 16.33 14.50 14.92
C ILE A 199 15.66 13.14 15.12
N GLU A 200 16.05 12.17 14.29
CA GLU A 200 15.65 10.77 14.41
C GLU A 200 16.85 9.84 14.21
N LYS A 201 16.73 8.59 14.69
CA LYS A 201 17.66 7.52 14.35
C LYS A 201 17.73 7.35 12.83
N TYR A 202 18.94 7.34 12.28
CA TYR A 202 19.13 6.98 10.86
C TYR A 202 19.25 5.48 10.70
N LEU A 203 18.50 4.94 9.75
CA LEU A 203 18.51 3.54 9.39
C LEU A 203 19.28 3.39 8.07
N GLU A 204 20.32 2.55 8.07
CA GLU A 204 21.27 2.47 6.94
C GLU A 204 20.82 1.48 5.86
N LYS A 205 20.24 0.35 6.28
CA LYS A 205 19.80 -0.75 5.40
C LYS A 205 18.46 -1.32 5.82
N PRO A 206 17.44 -0.47 6.00
CA PRO A 206 16.16 -0.96 6.49
C PRO A 206 15.42 -1.77 5.44
N ARG A 207 14.57 -2.68 5.94
CA ARG A 207 13.52 -3.32 5.16
C ARG A 207 12.23 -2.52 5.33
N HIS A 208 11.39 -2.53 4.31
CA HIS A 208 10.02 -2.04 4.41
C HIS A 208 9.11 -3.22 4.73
N ILE A 209 8.74 -3.32 6.00
CA ILE A 209 7.83 -4.37 6.51
C ILE A 209 6.50 -3.72 6.86
N GLU A 210 5.41 -4.36 6.49
CA GLU A 210 4.09 -3.88 6.80
C GLU A 210 3.20 -4.99 7.35
N VAL A 211 2.32 -4.66 8.30
CA VAL A 211 1.41 -5.61 8.91
C VAL A 211 0.00 -5.36 8.45
N GLN A 212 -0.64 -6.38 7.82
CA GLN A 212 -2.05 -6.33 7.46
C GLN A 212 -2.89 -6.48 8.72
N VAL A 213 -3.72 -5.50 9.01
CA VAL A 213 -4.61 -5.50 10.16
C VAL A 213 -6.07 -5.35 9.74
N PHE A 214 -6.96 -5.77 10.62
CA PHE A 214 -8.40 -5.60 10.47
C PHE A 214 -9.05 -5.36 11.82
N GLY A 215 -9.98 -4.41 11.88
CA GLY A 215 -10.81 -4.14 13.05
C GLY A 215 -12.30 -4.26 12.75
N ASP A 216 -13.09 -4.63 13.75
CA ASP A 216 -14.56 -4.70 13.63
C ASP A 216 -15.28 -3.43 14.10
N GLY A 217 -14.54 -2.43 14.58
CA GLY A 217 -15.12 -1.21 15.15
C GLY A 217 -15.72 -1.38 16.54
N ALA A 218 -15.73 -2.61 17.09
CA ALA A 218 -16.36 -2.97 18.36
C ALA A 218 -15.34 -3.46 19.42
N GLY A 219 -14.04 -3.19 19.20
CA GLY A 219 -12.97 -3.55 20.12
C GLY A 219 -12.26 -4.86 19.81
N ARG A 220 -12.53 -5.48 18.65
CA ARG A 220 -11.74 -6.61 18.16
C ARG A 220 -10.82 -6.16 17.04
N GLY A 221 -9.55 -6.58 17.12
CA GLY A 221 -8.54 -6.40 16.09
C GLY A 221 -7.80 -7.68 15.83
N VAL A 222 -7.49 -7.96 14.57
CA VAL A 222 -6.68 -9.11 14.15
C VAL A 222 -5.59 -8.66 13.18
N HIS A 223 -4.51 -9.44 13.07
CA HIS A 223 -3.52 -9.30 12.01
C HIS A 223 -3.51 -10.51 11.09
N PHE A 224 -3.23 -10.28 9.82
CA PHE A 224 -3.12 -11.32 8.79
C PHE A 224 -1.67 -11.56 8.35
N GLY A 225 -0.72 -11.32 9.26
CA GLY A 225 0.70 -11.42 8.98
C GLY A 225 1.28 -10.16 8.35
N GLU A 226 2.54 -10.27 7.98
CA GLU A 226 3.30 -9.17 7.39
C GLU A 226 3.59 -9.42 5.91
N ARG A 227 3.92 -8.31 5.25
CA ARG A 227 4.49 -8.28 3.90
C ARG A 227 5.83 -7.56 3.92
N ASP A 228 6.72 -7.99 3.06
CA ASP A 228 7.98 -7.31 2.76
C ASP A 228 7.85 -6.57 1.44
N CYS A 229 7.96 -5.25 1.48
CA CYS A 229 7.81 -4.36 0.34
C CYS A 229 9.10 -3.56 0.06
N SER A 230 10.26 -4.15 0.38
CA SER A 230 11.55 -3.46 0.29
C SER A 230 12.02 -3.23 -1.14
N LEU A 231 11.58 -4.06 -2.11
CA LEU A 231 11.93 -3.83 -3.50
C LEU A 231 11.04 -2.73 -4.09
N GLN A 232 11.57 -1.53 -4.08
CA GLN A 232 10.87 -0.33 -4.51
C GLN A 232 11.79 0.61 -5.31
N ARG A 233 11.20 1.43 -6.16
CA ARG A 233 11.87 2.51 -6.88
C ARG A 233 11.18 3.83 -6.59
N ARG A 234 11.92 4.81 -6.08
CA ARG A 234 11.37 6.13 -5.69
C ARG A 234 10.13 6.00 -4.82
N HIS A 235 10.19 5.11 -3.83
CA HIS A 235 9.09 4.76 -2.90
C HIS A 235 7.88 4.09 -3.56
N GLN A 236 7.97 3.65 -4.82
CA GLN A 236 6.95 2.82 -5.46
C GLN A 236 7.36 1.35 -5.35
N LYS A 237 6.57 0.57 -4.64
CA LYS A 237 6.72 -0.88 -4.50
C LYS A 237 6.57 -1.54 -5.87
N VAL A 238 7.41 -2.52 -6.19
CA VAL A 238 7.34 -3.26 -7.46
C VAL A 238 7.21 -4.77 -7.25
N TRP A 239 7.71 -5.26 -6.12
CA TRP A 239 7.71 -6.66 -5.72
C TRP A 239 7.41 -6.74 -4.22
N GLU A 240 6.43 -7.53 -3.84
CA GLU A 240 6.00 -7.72 -2.47
C GLU A 240 5.97 -9.20 -2.11
N GLU A 241 6.39 -9.54 -0.89
CA GLU A 241 6.38 -10.92 -0.38
C GLU A 241 5.57 -11.02 0.92
N ALA A 242 4.79 -12.06 1.08
CA ALA A 242 4.21 -12.51 2.33
C ALA A 242 4.81 -13.90 2.66
N ASN A 243 5.21 -13.99 3.71
CA ASN A 243 6.07 -13.90 4.81
C ASN A 243 7.46 -13.29 4.47
N SER A 244 7.89 -12.24 5.14
CA SER A 244 9.21 -11.64 4.89
C SER A 244 10.34 -12.65 5.12
N PRO A 245 11.33 -12.73 4.20
CA PRO A 245 12.52 -13.55 4.43
C PRO A 245 13.43 -12.98 5.54
N ALA A 246 13.23 -11.73 5.96
CA ALA A 246 14.04 -11.08 7.00
C ALA A 246 13.54 -11.36 8.42
N LEU A 247 12.30 -11.82 8.61
CA LEU A 247 11.71 -12.02 9.93
C LEU A 247 11.69 -13.47 10.36
N ASN A 248 12.01 -13.74 11.62
CA ASN A 248 11.75 -15.02 12.25
C ASN A 248 10.31 -15.09 12.81
N ALA A 249 9.91 -16.27 13.29
CA ALA A 249 8.55 -16.51 13.77
C ALA A 249 8.19 -15.69 15.02
N GLU A 250 9.16 -15.41 15.90
CA GLU A 250 8.96 -14.65 17.13
C GLU A 250 8.73 -13.17 16.81
N GLU A 251 9.57 -12.59 15.96
CA GLU A 251 9.43 -11.20 15.51
C GLU A 251 8.09 -10.97 14.81
N ARG A 252 7.69 -11.89 13.94
CA ARG A 252 6.41 -11.86 13.23
C ARG A 252 5.23 -11.89 14.21
N SER A 253 5.26 -12.79 15.18
CA SER A 253 4.21 -12.91 16.21
C SER A 253 4.17 -11.67 17.10
N ARG A 254 5.34 -11.14 17.50
CA ARG A 254 5.45 -9.94 18.34
C ARG A 254 4.84 -8.72 17.67
N ILE A 255 5.28 -8.40 16.45
CA ILE A 255 4.78 -7.19 15.78
C ILE A 255 3.31 -7.31 15.38
N GLY A 256 2.90 -8.49 14.90
CA GLY A 256 1.49 -8.76 14.58
C GLY A 256 0.58 -8.57 15.79
N GLY A 257 0.95 -9.12 16.95
CA GLY A 257 0.18 -8.97 18.19
C GLY A 257 0.08 -7.52 18.67
N ILE A 258 1.17 -6.75 18.59
CA ILE A 258 1.16 -5.31 18.89
C ILE A 258 0.18 -4.56 17.98
N CYS A 259 0.24 -4.82 16.67
CA CYS A 259 -0.64 -4.18 15.70
C CYS A 259 -2.10 -4.55 15.90
N ALA A 260 -2.42 -5.83 16.12
CA ALA A 260 -3.80 -6.27 16.36
C ALA A 260 -4.39 -5.63 17.61
N LYS A 261 -3.61 -5.57 18.71
CA LYS A 261 -4.02 -4.89 19.94
C LYS A 261 -4.25 -3.40 19.70
N ALA A 262 -3.35 -2.72 18.99
CA ALA A 262 -3.47 -1.29 18.71
C ALA A 262 -4.77 -0.97 17.92
N ILE A 263 -5.12 -1.81 16.94
CA ILE A 263 -6.35 -1.69 16.15
C ILE A 263 -7.60 -1.89 17.02
N ALA A 264 -7.57 -2.85 17.94
CA ALA A 264 -8.65 -3.07 18.90
C ALA A 264 -8.82 -1.88 19.85
N ASP A 265 -7.71 -1.39 20.44
CA ASP A 265 -7.71 -0.25 21.37
C ASP A 265 -8.13 1.07 20.69
N LEU A 266 -7.85 1.22 19.38
CA LEU A 266 -8.29 2.36 18.59
C LEU A 266 -9.80 2.32 18.24
N GLY A 267 -10.43 1.16 18.34
CA GLY A 267 -11.80 0.96 17.85
C GLY A 267 -11.90 1.07 16.33
N TYR A 268 -10.83 0.70 15.64
CA TYR A 268 -10.73 0.79 14.18
C TYR A 268 -11.69 -0.18 13.48
N SER A 269 -12.25 0.23 12.35
CA SER A 269 -13.16 -0.60 11.55
C SER A 269 -12.63 -0.77 10.12
N GLY A 270 -12.64 -1.99 9.63
CA GLY A 270 -12.21 -2.35 8.28
C GLY A 270 -10.73 -2.71 8.16
N ALA A 271 -10.26 -2.77 6.91
CA ALA A 271 -8.88 -3.07 6.58
C ALA A 271 -7.95 -1.90 6.87
N GLY A 272 -6.77 -2.19 7.37
CA GLY A 272 -5.67 -1.23 7.51
C GLY A 272 -4.33 -1.92 7.35
N THR A 273 -3.30 -1.15 7.08
CA THR A 273 -1.93 -1.64 7.02
C THR A 273 -1.03 -0.70 7.78
N ILE A 274 -0.27 -1.25 8.72
CA ILE A 274 0.70 -0.49 9.52
C ILE A 274 2.09 -0.75 8.92
N GLU A 275 2.72 0.30 8.42
CA GLU A 275 4.00 0.23 7.73
C GLU A 275 5.17 0.56 8.68
N PHE A 276 6.26 -0.20 8.53
CA PHE A 276 7.46 -0.08 9.34
C PHE A 276 8.73 -0.08 8.50
N LEU A 277 9.73 0.67 8.96
CA LEU A 277 11.11 0.31 8.66
C LEU A 277 11.58 -0.73 9.67
N TYR A 278 12.24 -1.76 9.20
CA TYR A 278 12.78 -2.84 10.03
C TYR A 278 14.30 -2.94 9.82
N GLU A 279 15.05 -2.88 10.90
CA GLU A 279 16.50 -3.04 10.89
C GLU A 279 16.98 -3.65 12.21
N ASN A 280 17.87 -4.64 12.13
CA ASN A 280 18.52 -5.27 13.30
C ASN A 280 17.54 -5.78 14.37
N GLY A 281 16.41 -6.38 13.99
CA GLY A 281 15.42 -6.94 14.92
C GLY A 281 14.39 -5.93 15.43
N GLU A 282 14.52 -4.66 15.07
CA GLU A 282 13.65 -3.58 15.55
C GLU A 282 12.75 -3.02 14.45
N PHE A 283 11.50 -2.71 14.83
CA PHE A 283 10.50 -2.12 13.96
C PHE A 283 10.31 -0.64 14.28
N TYR A 284 10.13 0.17 13.26
CA TYR A 284 9.94 1.60 13.40
C TYR A 284 8.78 2.07 12.52
N PHE A 285 7.70 2.50 13.16
CA PHE A 285 6.49 2.99 12.50
C PHE A 285 6.78 4.10 11.49
N ILE A 286 6.26 3.95 10.28
CA ILE A 286 6.26 4.98 9.23
C ILE A 286 4.90 5.65 9.16
N GLU A 287 3.88 4.86 8.82
CA GLU A 287 2.52 5.33 8.61
C GLU A 287 1.51 4.18 8.73
N MET A 288 0.23 4.53 8.76
CA MET A 288 -0.86 3.58 8.64
C MET A 288 -1.71 3.94 7.43
N ASN A 289 -1.83 3.03 6.48
CA ASN A 289 -2.79 3.14 5.40
C ASN A 289 -4.16 2.66 5.87
N THR A 290 -5.16 3.54 5.78
CA THR A 290 -6.53 3.30 6.26
C THR A 290 -7.44 2.70 5.19
N ARG A 291 -6.89 1.79 4.40
CA ARG A 291 -7.53 1.16 3.24
C ARG A 291 -6.91 -0.20 2.94
N LEU A 292 -7.53 -0.91 2.01
CA LEU A 292 -6.88 -2.04 1.36
C LEU A 292 -5.69 -1.57 0.51
N GLN A 293 -4.62 -2.36 0.44
CA GLN A 293 -3.44 -2.05 -0.38
C GLN A 293 -3.41 -2.86 -1.68
N VAL A 294 -2.56 -2.42 -2.64
CA VAL A 294 -2.37 -3.11 -3.93
C VAL A 294 -1.97 -4.56 -3.69
N GLU A 295 -1.03 -4.79 -2.78
CA GLU A 295 -0.37 -6.04 -2.42
C GLU A 295 -1.17 -6.97 -1.48
N HIS A 296 -2.44 -6.67 -1.20
CA HIS A 296 -3.29 -7.54 -0.37
C HIS A 296 -3.37 -9.00 -0.86
N PRO A 297 -3.25 -9.30 -2.17
CA PRO A 297 -3.37 -10.66 -2.66
C PRO A 297 -2.32 -11.64 -2.13
N VAL A 298 -1.10 -11.19 -1.76
CA VAL A 298 -0.10 -12.09 -1.17
C VAL A 298 -0.51 -12.53 0.23
N THR A 299 -1.18 -11.66 0.99
CA THR A 299 -1.76 -12.01 2.29
C THR A 299 -2.92 -12.99 2.12
N GLU A 300 -3.80 -12.77 1.16
CA GLU A 300 -4.89 -13.71 0.82
C GLU A 300 -4.34 -15.08 0.42
N ALA A 301 -3.25 -15.11 -0.36
CA ALA A 301 -2.65 -16.36 -0.83
C ALA A 301 -2.09 -17.23 0.30
N ILE A 302 -1.51 -16.65 1.36
CA ILE A 302 -0.96 -17.39 2.48
C ILE A 302 -1.97 -17.70 3.59
N THR A 303 -3.07 -16.93 3.68
CA THR A 303 -4.09 -17.11 4.72
C THR A 303 -5.33 -17.84 4.24
N GLY A 304 -5.60 -17.83 2.93
CA GLY A 304 -6.84 -18.34 2.35
C GLY A 304 -8.08 -17.51 2.68
N ILE A 305 -7.90 -16.27 3.17
CA ILE A 305 -8.98 -15.38 3.58
C ILE A 305 -9.12 -14.26 2.54
N ASP A 306 -10.34 -14.04 2.04
CA ASP A 306 -10.67 -12.93 1.14
C ASP A 306 -10.85 -11.64 1.93
N LEU A 307 -9.89 -10.71 1.80
CA LEU A 307 -9.89 -9.45 2.55
C LEU A 307 -10.97 -8.48 2.08
N VAL A 308 -11.40 -8.56 0.82
CA VAL A 308 -12.50 -7.72 0.30
C VAL A 308 -13.84 -8.21 0.84
N HIS A 309 -14.04 -9.54 0.95
CA HIS A 309 -15.21 -10.10 1.65
C HIS A 309 -15.26 -9.63 3.10
N GLU A 310 -14.11 -9.64 3.80
CA GLU A 310 -14.06 -9.14 5.19
C GLU A 310 -14.39 -7.65 5.29
N GLN A 311 -13.92 -6.82 4.33
CA GLN A 311 -14.28 -5.39 4.30
C GLN A 311 -15.80 -5.20 4.18
N ILE A 312 -16.43 -5.89 3.22
CA ILE A 312 -17.87 -5.82 2.99
C ILE A 312 -18.64 -6.33 4.20
N ARG A 313 -18.19 -7.45 4.79
CA ARG A 313 -18.81 -8.06 5.96
C ARG A 313 -18.78 -7.13 7.18
N VAL A 314 -17.60 -6.61 7.51
CA VAL A 314 -17.42 -5.68 8.66
C VAL A 314 -18.27 -4.42 8.46
N ALA A 315 -18.20 -3.81 7.27
CA ALA A 315 -18.96 -2.60 6.96
C ALA A 315 -20.48 -2.81 7.02
N SER A 316 -20.96 -4.04 6.75
CA SER A 316 -22.38 -4.40 6.88
C SER A 316 -22.85 -4.74 8.31
N GLY A 317 -21.97 -4.59 9.31
CA GLY A 317 -22.25 -4.91 10.71
C GLY A 317 -22.11 -6.41 11.06
N GLY A 318 -21.56 -7.24 10.14
CA GLY A 318 -21.37 -8.68 10.38
C GLY A 318 -20.18 -9.04 11.28
N GLY A 319 -19.36 -8.05 11.64
CA GLY A 319 -18.10 -8.25 12.39
C GLY A 319 -17.05 -9.07 11.60
N LEU A 320 -15.95 -9.38 12.27
CA LEU A 320 -14.90 -10.25 11.70
C LEU A 320 -15.35 -11.71 11.62
N SER A 321 -15.11 -12.37 10.49
CA SER A 321 -15.45 -13.79 10.27
C SER A 321 -14.53 -14.75 11.02
N VAL A 322 -13.33 -14.29 11.36
CA VAL A 322 -12.27 -15.10 11.97
C VAL A 322 -11.81 -14.51 13.30
N ARG A 323 -11.25 -15.38 14.16
CA ARG A 323 -10.51 -14.98 15.37
C ARG A 323 -9.02 -15.08 15.06
N GLN A 324 -8.17 -14.43 15.84
CA GLN A 324 -6.71 -14.44 15.60
C GLN A 324 -6.14 -15.86 15.59
N GLU A 325 -6.59 -16.71 16.49
CA GLU A 325 -6.12 -18.11 16.59
C GLU A 325 -6.54 -18.99 15.40
N ASP A 326 -7.55 -18.59 14.64
CA ASP A 326 -8.03 -19.31 13.45
C ASP A 326 -7.21 -18.96 12.19
N ILE A 327 -6.53 -17.81 12.18
CA ILE A 327 -5.71 -17.37 11.06
C ILE A 327 -4.43 -18.21 11.00
N LYS A 328 -4.25 -18.93 9.89
CA LYS A 328 -3.07 -19.76 9.62
C LYS A 328 -2.29 -19.20 8.44
N PHE A 329 -0.98 -19.21 8.56
CA PHE A 329 -0.07 -18.79 7.50
C PHE A 329 0.50 -20.02 6.80
N ASN A 330 0.15 -20.22 5.53
CA ASN A 330 0.52 -21.40 4.76
C ASN A 330 1.40 -20.99 3.57
N GLY A 331 2.66 -21.44 3.60
CA GLY A 331 3.58 -21.24 2.50
C GLY A 331 4.13 -19.82 2.40
N HIS A 332 4.37 -19.40 1.18
CA HIS A 332 4.97 -18.13 0.83
C HIS A 332 4.34 -17.59 -0.44
N ALA A 333 4.12 -16.29 -0.54
CA ALA A 333 3.56 -15.67 -1.73
C ALA A 333 4.39 -14.46 -2.16
N ILE A 334 4.46 -14.25 -3.47
CA ILE A 334 5.13 -13.11 -4.09
C ILE A 334 4.18 -12.47 -5.09
N GLU A 335 4.07 -11.14 -5.05
CA GLU A 335 3.40 -10.32 -6.06
C GLU A 335 4.43 -9.52 -6.86
N CYS A 336 4.22 -9.46 -8.19
CA CYS A 336 4.94 -8.56 -9.08
C CYS A 336 3.94 -7.60 -9.72
N ARG A 337 4.18 -6.30 -9.63
CA ARG A 337 3.34 -5.28 -10.29
C ARG A 337 3.68 -5.14 -11.75
N ILE A 338 2.77 -5.55 -12.61
CA ILE A 338 2.94 -5.43 -14.06
C ILE A 338 2.43 -4.06 -14.49
N ASN A 339 3.36 -3.17 -14.76
CA ASN A 339 3.07 -1.79 -15.18
C ASN A 339 3.31 -1.64 -16.69
N ALA A 340 2.50 -0.80 -17.33
CA ALA A 340 2.72 -0.32 -18.71
C ALA A 340 3.82 0.75 -18.71
N GLU A 341 5.06 0.33 -18.54
CA GLU A 341 6.25 1.16 -18.37
C GLU A 341 7.46 0.51 -19.03
N ASP A 342 8.43 1.33 -19.43
CA ASP A 342 9.73 0.84 -19.81
C ASP A 342 10.41 0.18 -18.59
N PRO A 343 10.92 -1.06 -18.70
CA PRO A 343 11.44 -1.83 -17.55
C PRO A 343 12.71 -1.25 -16.90
N ARG A 344 13.39 -0.33 -17.55
CA ARG A 344 14.64 0.30 -17.06
C ARG A 344 14.38 1.72 -16.56
N THR A 345 13.79 2.54 -17.41
CA THR A 345 13.55 3.97 -17.11
C THR A 345 12.29 4.22 -16.32
N PHE A 346 11.34 3.27 -16.32
CA PHE A 346 9.99 3.40 -15.76
C PHE A 346 9.18 4.53 -16.39
N THR A 347 9.53 4.88 -17.63
CA THR A 347 8.74 5.81 -18.42
C THR A 347 7.42 5.14 -18.80
N PRO A 348 6.26 5.79 -18.58
CA PRO A 348 4.96 5.24 -18.97
C PRO A 348 4.90 4.90 -20.46
N SER A 349 4.29 3.77 -20.77
CA SER A 349 4.10 3.25 -22.13
C SER A 349 2.62 2.98 -22.42
N PRO A 350 1.80 4.04 -22.53
CA PRO A 350 0.41 3.89 -22.93
C PRO A 350 0.33 3.40 -24.38
N GLY A 351 -0.71 2.65 -24.71
CA GLY A 351 -0.86 2.10 -26.06
C GLY A 351 -1.93 1.02 -26.11
N THR A 352 -2.01 0.32 -27.25
CA THR A 352 -2.94 -0.79 -27.42
C THR A 352 -2.21 -2.09 -27.18
N ILE A 353 -2.74 -2.92 -26.28
CA ILE A 353 -2.28 -4.28 -26.04
C ILE A 353 -2.73 -5.15 -27.23
N THR A 354 -1.76 -5.68 -27.98
CA THR A 354 -2.07 -6.54 -29.14
C THR A 354 -2.30 -7.99 -28.73
N HIS A 355 -1.48 -8.50 -27.79
CA HIS A 355 -1.65 -9.83 -27.20
C HIS A 355 -1.54 -9.74 -25.68
N PHE A 356 -2.43 -10.46 -25.00
CA PHE A 356 -2.43 -10.60 -23.55
C PHE A 356 -2.68 -12.05 -23.19
N HIS A 357 -1.64 -12.73 -22.68
CA HIS A 357 -1.73 -14.10 -22.20
C HIS A 357 -1.22 -14.20 -20.78
N THR A 358 -2.05 -14.62 -19.85
CA THR A 358 -1.71 -14.79 -18.46
C THR A 358 -1.19 -16.18 -18.16
N PRO A 359 -0.17 -16.34 -17.30
CA PRO A 359 0.30 -17.64 -16.86
C PRO A 359 -0.78 -18.39 -16.08
N GLY A 360 -0.71 -19.70 -16.10
CA GLY A 360 -1.62 -20.58 -15.40
C GLY A 360 -0.92 -21.58 -14.47
N GLY A 361 -1.70 -22.51 -13.93
CA GLY A 361 -1.22 -23.60 -13.09
C GLY A 361 -1.33 -23.34 -11.59
N LEU A 362 -0.96 -24.36 -10.79
CA LEU A 362 -1.10 -24.33 -9.34
C LEU A 362 -0.32 -23.19 -8.70
N GLY A 363 -1.00 -22.41 -7.84
CA GLY A 363 -0.41 -21.30 -7.11
C GLY A 363 -0.14 -20.05 -7.96
N ILE A 364 -0.78 -19.92 -9.11
CA ILE A 364 -0.73 -18.73 -9.96
C ILE A 364 -2.07 -18.01 -9.93
N ARG A 365 -2.03 -16.71 -9.65
CA ARG A 365 -3.16 -15.79 -9.75
C ARG A 365 -2.71 -14.54 -10.51
N VAL A 366 -3.57 -14.05 -11.40
CA VAL A 366 -3.35 -12.76 -12.08
C VAL A 366 -4.56 -11.87 -11.83
N ASP A 367 -4.35 -10.75 -11.18
CA ASP A 367 -5.36 -9.71 -11.01
C ASP A 367 -5.11 -8.63 -12.07
N SER A 368 -5.99 -8.52 -13.03
CA SER A 368 -5.87 -7.59 -14.17
C SER A 368 -7.24 -7.21 -14.70
N GLY A 369 -7.36 -5.98 -15.19
CA GLY A 369 -8.55 -5.49 -15.90
C GLY A 369 -8.35 -5.31 -17.40
N VAL A 370 -7.16 -5.62 -17.92
CA VAL A 370 -6.84 -5.48 -19.36
C VAL A 370 -7.03 -6.77 -20.16
N TYR A 371 -7.08 -6.66 -21.46
CA TYR A 371 -7.28 -7.77 -22.41
C TYR A 371 -6.68 -7.41 -23.78
N SER A 372 -6.56 -8.39 -24.66
CA SER A 372 -6.09 -8.15 -26.05
C SER A 372 -7.03 -7.18 -26.78
N GLY A 373 -6.48 -6.12 -27.36
CA GLY A 373 -7.21 -5.02 -27.98
C GLY A 373 -7.54 -3.87 -27.03
N TYR A 374 -7.27 -3.99 -25.72
CA TYR A 374 -7.49 -2.91 -24.77
C TYR A 374 -6.49 -1.76 -24.99
N LYS A 375 -7.00 -0.53 -25.03
CA LYS A 375 -6.19 0.69 -25.12
C LYS A 375 -6.00 1.27 -23.73
N ILE A 376 -4.74 1.28 -23.25
CA ILE A 376 -4.38 1.85 -21.96
C ILE A 376 -4.47 3.39 -22.06
N PRO A 377 -5.34 4.02 -21.24
CA PRO A 377 -5.46 5.47 -21.24
C PRO A 377 -4.25 6.12 -20.53
N PRO A 378 -3.73 7.25 -21.07
CA PRO A 378 -2.53 7.90 -20.49
C PRO A 378 -2.83 8.80 -19.28
N TYR A 379 -4.03 8.73 -18.72
CA TYR A 379 -4.52 9.66 -17.69
C TYR A 379 -4.35 9.13 -16.25
N TYR A 380 -4.06 7.83 -16.10
CA TYR A 380 -4.10 7.11 -14.82
C TYR A 380 -2.79 6.39 -14.57
N ASP A 381 -2.70 5.74 -13.40
CA ASP A 381 -1.58 4.90 -13.05
C ASP A 381 -1.33 3.81 -14.12
N SER A 382 -0.07 3.46 -14.27
CA SER A 382 0.41 2.51 -15.28
C SER A 382 0.16 1.04 -14.93
N LEU A 383 -0.34 0.72 -13.72
CA LEU A 383 -0.59 -0.65 -13.28
C LEU A 383 -1.66 -1.32 -14.15
N ILE A 384 -1.28 -2.37 -14.88
CA ILE A 384 -2.17 -3.14 -15.76
C ILE A 384 -2.51 -4.52 -15.22
N GLY A 385 -1.74 -5.00 -14.27
CA GLY A 385 -1.99 -6.28 -13.62
C GLY A 385 -1.00 -6.58 -12.51
N LYS A 386 -1.34 -7.58 -11.71
CA LYS A 386 -0.50 -8.13 -10.65
C LYS A 386 -0.35 -9.62 -10.89
N LEU A 387 0.88 -10.11 -10.94
CA LEU A 387 1.16 -11.53 -10.94
C LEU A 387 1.43 -11.96 -9.50
N ILE A 388 0.56 -12.77 -8.94
CA ILE A 388 0.66 -13.33 -7.60
C ILE A 388 1.00 -14.81 -7.71
N VAL A 389 2.06 -15.22 -7.03
CA VAL A 389 2.52 -16.61 -7.04
C VAL A 389 2.62 -17.12 -5.61
N HIS A 390 2.09 -18.31 -5.36
CA HIS A 390 2.12 -18.98 -4.07
C HIS A 390 2.86 -20.33 -4.18
N GLY A 391 3.66 -20.65 -3.17
CA GLY A 391 4.37 -21.92 -3.00
C GLY A 391 4.35 -22.39 -1.54
N ARG A 392 4.65 -23.66 -1.28
CA ARG A 392 4.74 -24.21 0.08
C ARG A 392 5.85 -23.56 0.91
N ASN A 393 6.81 -22.95 0.25
CA ASN A 393 7.92 -22.20 0.81
C ASN A 393 8.45 -21.21 -0.25
N ARG A 394 9.38 -20.35 0.15
CA ARG A 394 9.93 -19.31 -0.74
C ARG A 394 10.64 -19.89 -1.97
N VAL A 395 11.38 -21.00 -1.82
CA VAL A 395 12.09 -21.66 -2.93
C VAL A 395 11.10 -22.13 -4.00
N GLU A 396 10.05 -22.84 -3.59
CA GLU A 396 9.00 -23.29 -4.52
C GLU A 396 8.25 -22.10 -5.15
N CYS A 397 7.98 -21.04 -4.36
CA CYS A 397 7.36 -19.81 -4.86
C CYS A 397 8.22 -19.16 -5.95
N MET A 398 9.53 -19.00 -5.73
CA MET A 398 10.49 -18.47 -6.71
C MET A 398 10.58 -19.32 -7.98
N MET A 399 10.57 -20.64 -7.86
CA MET A 399 10.56 -21.55 -9.02
C MET A 399 9.28 -21.37 -9.85
N ARG A 400 8.13 -21.27 -9.20
CA ARG A 400 6.84 -21.02 -9.87
C ARG A 400 6.81 -19.64 -10.52
N LEU A 401 7.34 -18.64 -9.82
CA LEU A 401 7.40 -17.26 -10.34
C LEU A 401 8.24 -17.20 -11.63
N ARG A 402 9.41 -17.83 -11.65
CA ARG A 402 10.26 -17.89 -12.87
C ARG A 402 9.46 -18.47 -14.03
N ARG A 403 8.84 -19.63 -13.86
CA ARG A 403 8.02 -20.27 -14.90
C ARG A 403 6.85 -19.38 -15.33
N ALA A 404 6.16 -18.72 -14.37
CA ALA A 404 5.04 -17.85 -14.68
C ALA A 404 5.45 -16.59 -15.46
N LEU A 405 6.61 -16.01 -15.13
CA LEU A 405 7.15 -14.86 -15.86
C LEU A 405 7.54 -15.20 -17.31
N ASP A 406 8.05 -16.43 -17.55
CA ASP A 406 8.36 -16.90 -18.90
C ASP A 406 7.10 -17.10 -19.76
N GLU A 407 6.00 -17.52 -19.14
CA GLU A 407 4.71 -17.75 -19.81
C GLU A 407 3.90 -16.45 -20.02
N PHE A 408 4.12 -15.41 -19.20
CA PHE A 408 3.32 -14.18 -19.25
C PHE A 408 3.70 -13.34 -20.49
N VAL A 409 2.73 -13.11 -21.37
CA VAL A 409 2.92 -12.33 -22.60
C VAL A 409 2.04 -11.08 -22.58
N VAL A 410 2.65 -9.93 -22.80
CA VAL A 410 1.98 -8.65 -23.04
C VAL A 410 2.70 -7.93 -24.18
N ASP A 411 2.07 -7.88 -25.34
CA ASP A 411 2.61 -7.25 -26.55
C ASP A 411 1.86 -5.97 -26.90
N GLY A 412 2.52 -5.12 -27.69
CA GLY A 412 2.00 -3.82 -28.15
C GLY A 412 2.40 -2.62 -27.31
N ILE A 413 2.90 -2.87 -26.10
CA ILE A 413 3.39 -1.86 -25.16
C ILE A 413 4.64 -2.37 -24.44
N LYS A 414 5.39 -1.48 -23.80
CA LYS A 414 6.45 -1.87 -22.87
C LYS A 414 5.85 -2.16 -21.50
N THR A 415 6.40 -3.14 -20.79
CA THR A 415 5.98 -3.51 -19.43
C THR A 415 7.17 -3.78 -18.53
N THR A 416 6.92 -3.87 -17.23
CA THR A 416 7.90 -4.25 -16.20
C THR A 416 8.25 -5.74 -16.19
N LEU A 417 7.61 -6.59 -17.00
CA LEU A 417 7.91 -8.04 -17.08
C LEU A 417 9.39 -8.38 -17.27
N PRO A 418 10.16 -7.71 -18.16
CA PRO A 418 11.59 -8.00 -18.31
C PRO A 418 12.39 -7.77 -17.02
N LEU A 419 12.07 -6.73 -16.25
CA LEU A 419 12.69 -6.47 -14.95
C LEU A 419 12.51 -7.66 -14.00
N PHE A 420 11.30 -8.20 -13.90
CA PHE A 420 11.05 -9.33 -13.01
C PHE A 420 11.72 -10.63 -13.44
N ARG A 421 11.90 -10.84 -14.76
CA ARG A 421 12.70 -11.96 -15.29
C ARG A 421 14.16 -11.85 -14.88
N ASP A 422 14.71 -10.64 -14.85
CA ASP A 422 16.07 -10.40 -14.35
C ASP A 422 16.14 -10.61 -12.82
N LEU A 423 15.20 -10.03 -12.07
CA LEU A 423 15.17 -10.10 -10.60
C LEU A 423 15.03 -11.53 -10.06
N VAL A 424 14.15 -12.36 -10.66
CA VAL A 424 13.92 -13.74 -10.19
C VAL A 424 15.17 -14.63 -10.35
N GLY A 425 16.11 -14.25 -11.21
CA GLY A 425 17.39 -14.92 -11.41
C GLY A 425 18.54 -14.36 -10.55
N ASN A 426 18.32 -13.25 -9.87
CA ASN A 426 19.37 -12.57 -9.10
C ASN A 426 19.67 -13.28 -7.77
N PRO A 427 20.95 -13.57 -7.43
CA PRO A 427 21.31 -14.24 -6.18
C PRO A 427 20.90 -13.49 -4.92
N ASP A 428 21.02 -12.16 -4.89
CA ASP A 428 20.63 -11.35 -3.72
C ASP A 428 19.12 -11.50 -3.45
N ILE A 429 18.30 -11.46 -4.53
CA ILE A 429 16.86 -11.67 -4.44
C ILE A 429 16.54 -13.10 -3.97
N ALA A 430 17.23 -14.10 -4.54
CA ALA A 430 17.03 -15.50 -4.17
C ALA A 430 17.34 -15.75 -2.69
N ASN A 431 18.38 -15.11 -2.16
CA ASN A 431 18.78 -15.22 -0.75
C ASN A 431 17.99 -14.33 0.21
N GLY A 432 17.24 -13.34 -0.30
CA GLY A 432 16.56 -12.34 0.52
C GLY A 432 17.49 -11.22 1.01
N ASP A 433 18.65 -11.04 0.37
CA ASP A 433 19.69 -10.06 0.74
C ASP A 433 19.46 -8.72 0.05
N TYR A 434 18.41 -8.01 0.41
CA TYR A 434 18.07 -6.70 -0.14
C TYR A 434 17.49 -5.77 0.92
N ASP A 435 17.57 -4.47 0.69
CA ASP A 435 17.02 -3.39 1.49
C ASP A 435 16.20 -2.44 0.60
N ILE A 436 15.63 -1.36 1.17
CA ILE A 436 14.83 -0.39 0.41
C ILE A 436 15.63 0.36 -0.68
N HIS A 437 16.96 0.33 -0.64
CA HIS A 437 17.84 0.99 -1.61
C HIS A 437 18.38 0.05 -2.67
N TRP A 438 18.16 -1.28 -2.51
CA TRP A 438 18.79 -2.29 -3.34
C TRP A 438 18.42 -2.14 -4.82
N LEU A 439 17.12 -1.96 -5.12
CA LEU A 439 16.65 -1.90 -6.51
C LEU A 439 17.20 -0.65 -7.25
N GLU A 440 17.26 0.50 -6.59
CA GLU A 440 17.84 1.70 -7.19
C GLU A 440 19.33 1.53 -7.49
N LYS A 441 20.06 0.91 -6.56
CA LYS A 441 21.48 0.58 -6.78
C LYS A 441 21.68 -0.45 -7.90
N TYR A 442 20.76 -1.42 -8.02
CA TYR A 442 20.79 -2.43 -9.09
C TYR A 442 20.56 -1.78 -10.45
N LEU A 443 19.57 -0.92 -10.59
CA LEU A 443 19.23 -0.24 -11.84
C LEU A 443 20.33 0.75 -12.27
N ALA A 444 21.00 1.42 -11.33
CA ALA A 444 22.08 2.37 -11.62
C ALA A 444 23.39 1.72 -12.10
N LYS A 445 23.58 0.40 -11.92
CA LYS A 445 24.77 -0.32 -12.42
C LYS A 445 24.75 -0.55 -13.93
N ASP A 446 23.60 -0.43 -14.55
CA ASP A 446 23.39 -0.69 -15.98
C ASP A 446 23.31 0.63 -16.80
N GLU A 447 23.43 1.80 -16.15
CA GLU A 447 23.61 3.12 -16.79
C GLU A 447 25.11 3.44 -16.94
#